data_6c4346faf3a3e028f1e0efacf630478c
#
_entry.id   6c4346faf3a3e028f1e0efacf630478c
#
_cell.length_a   1.000
_cell.length_b   1.000
_cell.length_c   1.000
_cell.angle_alpha   90.00
_cell.angle_beta   90.00
_cell.angle_gamma   90.00
#
_symmetry.space_group_name_H-M   'P 1'
#
loop_
_entity.id
_entity.type
_entity.pdbx_description
1 polymer ?
#
loop_
_entity_poly.entity_id
_entity_poly.type
_entity_poly.pdbx_seq_one_letter_code
_entity_poly.pdbx_strand_id
1 'polypeptide(L)'
;MIRIMTADEPTHREIIVDGKLSGECVELVETLCNEAIGNGKPVQLYLRDVSIIDESGRALLGRLSTKGINLKAAGLYSSYVVDLVMAERAEALTSRVPGGSWHDSKKQAEE
;
A
#
# COMPACT_ATOMS: atom_id res chain seq x y z
N MET A 1 0.55 -15.74 11.61
CA MET A 1 -0.64 -15.21 12.29
C MET A 1 -0.74 -13.71 12.07
N ILE A 2 -1.95 -13.19 11.98
CA ILE A 2 -2.16 -11.77 11.75
C ILE A 2 -3.12 -11.22 12.80
N ARG A 3 -2.90 -9.99 13.20
CA ARG A 3 -3.83 -9.28 14.08
C ARG A 3 -4.24 -7.99 13.37
N ILE A 4 -5.53 -7.74 13.33
CA ILE A 4 -6.07 -6.55 12.68
C ILE A 4 -6.92 -5.80 13.69
N MET A 5 -6.67 -4.50 13.82
CA MET A 5 -7.44 -3.63 14.68
C MET A 5 -7.94 -2.45 13.85
N THR A 6 -9.07 -1.90 14.26
CA THR A 6 -9.61 -0.72 13.60
C THR A 6 -9.81 0.38 14.61
N ALA A 7 -9.54 1.61 14.18
CA ALA A 7 -9.76 2.80 15.01
C ALA A 7 -10.56 3.79 14.17
N ASP A 8 -11.68 4.24 14.71
CA ASP A 8 -12.56 5.18 14.00
C ASP A 8 -12.30 6.59 14.53
N GLU A 9 -11.45 7.32 13.82
CA GLU A 9 -11.10 8.68 14.18
C GLU A 9 -12.09 9.67 13.58
N PRO A 10 -12.19 10.88 14.11
CA PRO A 10 -13.13 11.85 13.54
C PRO A 10 -12.87 12.19 12.09
N THR A 11 -11.62 12.21 11.66
CA THR A 11 -11.24 12.63 10.32
C THR A 11 -10.97 11.47 9.38
N HIS A 12 -10.75 10.26 9.92
CA HIS A 12 -10.41 9.10 9.09
C HIS A 12 -10.64 7.82 9.86
N ARG A 13 -10.61 6.71 9.16
CA ARG A 13 -10.64 5.38 9.79
C ARG A 13 -9.28 4.73 9.60
N GLU A 14 -8.75 4.19 10.68
CA GLU A 14 -7.44 3.55 10.62
C GLU A 14 -7.58 2.05 10.81
N ILE A 15 -6.90 1.30 9.95
CA ILE A 15 -6.82 -0.16 10.05
C ILE A 15 -5.38 -0.49 10.37
N ILE A 16 -5.16 -1.16 11.50
CA ILE A 16 -3.81 -1.45 12.00
C ILE A 16 -3.55 -2.94 11.84
N VAL A 17 -2.43 -3.29 11.21
CA VAL A 17 -2.09 -4.68 10.92
C VAL A 17 -0.78 -5.03 11.63
N ASP A 18 -0.80 -6.11 12.38
CA ASP A 18 0.39 -6.71 13.00
C ASP A 18 0.51 -8.14 12.52
N GLY A 19 1.73 -8.61 12.30
CA GLY A 19 1.99 -10.01 11.98
C GLY A 19 2.46 -10.21 10.56
N LYS A 20 1.87 -11.17 9.86
CA LYS A 20 2.31 -11.54 8.51
C LYS A 20 1.22 -11.23 7.51
N LEU A 21 1.52 -10.37 6.56
CA LEU A 21 0.59 -10.01 5.50
C LEU A 21 0.85 -10.91 4.31
N SER A 22 0.25 -12.10 4.35
CA SER A 22 0.50 -13.12 3.34
C SER A 22 -0.69 -14.07 3.23
N GLY A 23 -0.80 -14.73 2.09
CA GLY A 23 -1.77 -15.81 1.88
C GLY A 23 -3.20 -15.37 2.13
N GLU A 24 -3.91 -16.16 2.94
CA GLU A 24 -5.33 -15.92 3.19
C GLU A 24 -5.60 -14.61 3.92
N CYS A 25 -4.61 -14.12 4.66
CA CYS A 25 -4.77 -12.88 5.41
C CYS A 25 -4.93 -11.68 4.48
N VAL A 26 -4.41 -11.79 3.27
CA VAL A 26 -4.50 -10.71 2.28
C VAL A 26 -5.96 -10.42 1.95
N GLU A 27 -6.77 -11.48 1.73
CA GLU A 27 -8.19 -11.29 1.44
C GLU A 27 -8.93 -10.63 2.59
N LEU A 28 -8.60 -11.04 3.81
CA LEU A 28 -9.25 -10.47 4.98
C LEU A 28 -8.98 -8.97 5.09
N VAL A 29 -7.74 -8.58 4.92
CA VAL A 29 -7.37 -7.16 4.98
C VAL A 29 -8.07 -6.39 3.87
N GLU A 30 -8.10 -6.96 2.68
CA GLU A 30 -8.74 -6.28 1.56
C GLU A 30 -10.23 -6.09 1.80
N THR A 31 -10.90 -7.09 2.32
CA THR A 31 -12.34 -7.01 2.63
C THR A 31 -12.60 -5.90 3.65
N LEU A 32 -11.79 -5.85 4.70
CA LEU A 32 -11.97 -4.84 5.75
C LEU A 32 -11.75 -3.43 5.19
N CYS A 33 -10.74 -3.28 4.34
CA CYS A 33 -10.46 -1.98 3.74
C CYS A 33 -11.59 -1.54 2.82
N ASN A 34 -12.12 -2.47 2.03
CA ASN A 34 -13.24 -2.14 1.13
C ASN A 34 -14.48 -1.73 1.91
N GLU A 35 -14.75 -2.41 3.02
CA GLU A 35 -15.88 -2.04 3.88
C GLU A 35 -15.67 -0.65 4.47
N ALA A 36 -14.46 -0.35 4.89
CA ALA A 36 -14.16 0.95 5.48
C ALA A 36 -14.33 2.07 4.46
N ILE A 37 -13.90 1.83 3.22
CA ILE A 37 -14.08 2.82 2.15
C ILE A 37 -15.57 3.11 1.95
N GLY A 38 -16.40 2.07 2.04
CA GLY A 38 -17.83 2.22 1.82
C GLY A 38 -18.52 3.10 2.85
N ASN A 39 -17.88 3.38 3.98
CA ASN A 39 -18.44 4.23 5.02
C ASN A 39 -18.19 5.72 4.79
N GLY A 40 -17.48 6.07 3.73
CA GLY A 40 -17.35 7.46 3.31
C GLY A 40 -16.23 8.26 3.94
N LYS A 41 -15.51 7.68 4.90
CA LYS A 41 -14.36 8.35 5.50
C LYS A 41 -13.07 7.94 4.80
N PRO A 42 -12.07 8.82 4.75
CA PRO A 42 -10.75 8.40 4.29
C PRO A 42 -10.23 7.24 5.14
N VAL A 43 -9.53 6.32 4.50
CA VAL A 43 -9.01 5.13 5.19
C VAL A 43 -7.50 5.15 5.16
N GLN A 44 -6.89 4.84 6.31
CA GLN A 44 -5.45 4.71 6.43
C GLN A 44 -5.14 3.28 6.87
N LEU A 45 -4.22 2.64 6.17
CA LEU A 45 -3.76 1.31 6.55
C LEU A 45 -2.37 1.46 7.18
N TYR A 46 -2.27 1.06 8.44
CA TYR A 46 -1.02 1.19 9.20
C TYR A 46 -0.42 -0.19 9.42
N LEU A 47 0.72 -0.44 8.81
CA LEU A 47 1.49 -1.67 9.00
C LEU A 47 2.42 -1.45 10.19
N ARG A 48 1.91 -1.72 11.39
CA ARG A 48 2.61 -1.35 12.61
C ARG A 48 3.72 -2.31 12.99
N ASP A 49 3.41 -3.60 12.96
CA ASP A 49 4.36 -4.62 13.38
C ASP A 49 4.25 -5.81 12.43
N VAL A 50 4.56 -5.55 11.15
CA VAL A 50 4.45 -6.55 10.11
C VAL A 50 5.84 -7.10 9.81
N SER A 51 5.99 -8.40 9.96
CA SER A 51 7.30 -9.06 9.79
C SER A 51 7.50 -9.64 8.40
N ILE A 52 6.40 -9.96 7.70
CA ILE A 52 6.49 -10.54 6.36
C ILE A 52 5.38 -9.96 5.50
N ILE A 53 5.74 -9.55 4.29
CA ILE A 53 4.78 -9.16 3.26
C ILE A 53 5.18 -9.94 2.01
N ASP A 54 4.37 -10.94 1.64
CA ASP A 54 4.69 -11.74 0.47
C ASP A 54 4.21 -11.03 -0.81
N GLU A 55 4.33 -11.71 -1.93
CA GLU A 55 3.98 -11.13 -3.21
C GLU A 55 2.49 -10.73 -3.26
N SER A 56 1.61 -11.58 -2.73
CA SER A 56 0.19 -11.22 -2.71
C SER A 56 -0.07 -10.04 -1.77
N GLY A 57 0.68 -9.92 -0.68
CA GLY A 57 0.58 -8.77 0.19
C GLY A 57 1.01 -7.49 -0.50
N ARG A 58 2.10 -7.55 -1.25
CA ARG A 58 2.55 -6.38 -2.02
C ARG A 58 1.52 -5.98 -3.06
N ALA A 59 0.95 -6.95 -3.75
CA ALA A 59 -0.09 -6.67 -4.73
C ALA A 59 -1.31 -6.03 -4.08
N LEU A 60 -1.67 -6.50 -2.90
CA LEU A 60 -2.77 -5.90 -2.14
C LEU A 60 -2.49 -4.44 -1.83
N LEU A 61 -1.28 -4.13 -1.35
CA LEU A 61 -0.93 -2.75 -1.01
C LEU A 61 -1.05 -1.84 -2.24
N GLY A 62 -0.63 -2.35 -3.39
CA GLY A 62 -0.78 -1.61 -4.65
C GLY A 62 -2.23 -1.33 -4.98
N ARG A 63 -3.08 -2.34 -4.86
CA ARG A 63 -4.51 -2.17 -5.13
C ARG A 63 -5.14 -1.17 -4.17
N LEU A 64 -4.80 -1.26 -2.89
CA LEU A 64 -5.37 -0.34 -1.89
C LEU A 64 -4.92 1.10 -2.14
N SER A 65 -3.67 1.27 -2.50
CA SER A 65 -3.16 2.60 -2.84
C SER A 65 -3.92 3.19 -4.03
N THR A 66 -4.23 2.36 -5.01
CA THR A 66 -5.00 2.79 -6.18
C THR A 66 -6.41 3.23 -5.79
N LYS A 67 -6.97 2.63 -4.76
CA LYS A 67 -8.31 2.98 -4.27
C LYS A 67 -8.31 4.23 -3.40
N GLY A 68 -7.16 4.84 -3.17
CA GLY A 68 -7.07 6.05 -2.38
C GLY A 68 -6.78 5.81 -0.91
N ILE A 69 -6.50 4.57 -0.52
CA ILE A 69 -6.13 4.28 0.86
C ILE A 69 -4.72 4.75 1.12
N ASN A 70 -4.54 5.46 2.24
CA ASN A 70 -3.24 5.96 2.62
C ASN A 70 -2.47 4.86 3.34
N LEU A 71 -1.27 4.56 2.86
CA LEU A 71 -0.43 3.51 3.45
C LEU A 71 0.58 4.13 4.39
N LYS A 72 0.68 3.57 5.60
CA LYS A 72 1.63 4.01 6.60
C LYS A 72 2.31 2.79 7.18
N ALA A 73 3.59 2.88 7.49
CA ALA A 73 4.34 1.74 7.99
C ALA A 73 5.30 2.16 9.07
N ALA A 74 5.54 1.26 10.01
CA ALA A 74 6.56 1.43 11.04
C ALA A 74 7.58 0.31 10.89
N GLY A 75 8.85 0.62 11.17
CA GLY A 75 9.92 -0.34 11.03
C GLY A 75 10.54 -0.31 9.65
N LEU A 76 11.78 -0.78 9.57
CA LEU A 76 12.54 -0.67 8.33
C LEU A 76 11.97 -1.52 7.22
N TYR A 77 11.58 -2.76 7.54
CA TYR A 77 11.10 -3.69 6.53
C TYR A 77 9.80 -3.22 5.90
N SER A 78 8.80 -2.90 6.74
CA SER A 78 7.50 -2.49 6.22
C SER A 78 7.58 -1.17 5.46
N SER A 79 8.37 -0.23 5.97
CA SER A 79 8.55 1.05 5.30
C SER A 79 9.20 0.86 3.93
N TYR A 80 10.18 -0.04 3.85
CA TYR A 80 10.84 -0.34 2.59
C TYR A 80 9.84 -0.90 1.57
N VAL A 81 9.01 -1.85 2.00
CA VAL A 81 8.03 -2.45 1.10
C VAL A 81 6.99 -1.44 0.63
N VAL A 82 6.50 -0.59 1.54
CA VAL A 82 5.55 0.45 1.16
C VAL A 82 6.19 1.40 0.15
N ASP A 83 7.44 1.80 0.38
CA ASP A 83 8.14 2.67 -0.54
C ASP A 83 8.28 2.03 -1.91
N LEU A 84 8.57 0.73 -1.97
CA LEU A 84 8.66 0.02 -3.24
C LEU A 84 7.31 0.02 -3.97
N VAL A 85 6.23 -0.25 -3.25
CA VAL A 85 4.90 -0.28 -3.85
C VAL A 85 4.55 1.10 -4.43
N MET A 86 4.83 2.15 -3.68
CA MET A 86 4.54 3.50 -4.16
C MET A 86 5.40 3.87 -5.36
N ALA A 87 6.66 3.45 -5.37
CA ALA A 87 7.54 3.70 -6.49
C ALA A 87 7.07 2.95 -7.74
N GLU A 88 6.65 1.70 -7.58
CA GLU A 88 6.14 0.91 -8.70
C GLU A 88 4.89 1.55 -9.28
N ARG A 89 4.01 2.05 -8.42
CA ARG A 89 2.82 2.74 -8.88
C ARG A 89 3.16 4.00 -9.66
N ALA A 90 4.12 4.76 -9.16
CA ALA A 90 4.56 5.99 -9.85
C ALA A 90 5.14 5.67 -11.21
N GLU A 91 5.94 4.60 -11.30
CA GLU A 91 6.50 4.17 -12.57
C GLU A 91 5.42 3.76 -13.56
N ALA A 92 4.43 3.01 -13.08
CA ALA A 92 3.33 2.58 -13.94
C ALA A 92 2.57 3.78 -14.50
N LEU A 93 2.35 4.79 -13.69
CA LEU A 93 1.69 6.01 -14.14
C LEU A 93 2.54 6.77 -15.14
N THR A 94 3.85 6.86 -14.87
CA THR A 94 4.77 7.56 -15.74
C THR A 94 4.89 6.87 -17.09
N SER A 95 4.91 5.55 -17.10
CA SER A 95 5.10 4.82 -18.35
C SER A 95 3.91 4.94 -19.29
N ARG A 96 2.80 5.45 -18.81
CA ARG A 96 1.65 5.71 -19.67
C ARG A 96 1.74 7.01 -20.41
N VAL A 97 2.67 7.87 -20.04
CA VAL A 97 2.81 9.18 -20.68
C VAL A 97 3.45 8.97 -22.06
N PRO A 98 2.76 9.37 -23.12
CA PRO A 98 3.33 9.21 -24.46
C PRO A 98 4.55 10.09 -24.63
N GLY A 99 5.55 9.56 -25.30
CA GLY A 99 6.77 10.28 -25.57
C GLY A 99 7.64 10.46 -24.38
N GLY A 100 7.28 9.83 -23.35
CA GLY A 100 8.08 9.91 -22.15
C GLY A 100 9.31 9.15 -22.31
N SER A 101 10.07 9.40 -22.85
CA SER A 101 11.05 8.64 -22.93
C SER A 101 12.33 9.02 -22.42
N TRP A 102 12.23 9.03 -22.50
CA TRP A 102 13.09 9.31 -22.09
C TRP A 102 14.06 8.80 -21.68
N HIS A 103 14.21 8.49 -21.63
CA HIS A 103 14.69 8.36 -21.20
C HIS A 103 15.35 8.27 -20.89
N ASP A 104 15.72 8.07 -20.95
CA ASP A 104 16.09 8.39 -20.66
C ASP A 104 16.67 8.34 -20.18
N SER A 105 17.09 8.17 -20.11
CA SER A 105 17.36 8.60 -19.63
C SER A 105 17.92 8.27 -19.07
N LYS A 106 18.27 8.13 -19.06
CA LYS A 106 18.42 8.31 -18.57
C LYS A 106 18.77 8.38 -18.18
N LYS A 107 19.16 8.21 -18.23
CA LYS A 107 19.07 8.58 -17.90
C LYS A 107 19.21 8.95 -17.63
N GLN A 108 19.69 8.77 -17.60
CA GLN A 108 19.44 9.43 -17.37
C GLN A 108 19.50 9.88 -17.25
N ALA A 109 20.03 9.74 -17.31
CA ALA A 109 19.80 10.48 -17.25
C ALA A 109 20.03 10.84 -17.27
N GLU A 110 20.35 10.70 -17.27
CA GLU A 110 20.10 11.31 -17.33
C GLU A 110 20.11 11.63 -17.45
N GLU A 111 20.73 11.49 -17.47
CA GLU A 111 20.33 12.11 -17.62
C GLU A 111 20.26 12.23 -17.66
#